data_acf2b9fb84a73519fe2d0d16907d1069
#
_entry.id   acf2b9fb84a73519fe2d0d16907d1069
#
_cell.length_a   1.000
_cell.length_b   1.000
_cell.length_c   1.000
_cell.angle_alpha   90.00
_cell.angle_beta   90.00
_cell.angle_gamma   90.00
#
_symmetry.space_group_name_H-M   'P 1'
#
loop_
_entity.id
_entity.type
_entity.pdbx_description
1 polymer ?
#
loop_
_entity_poly.entity_id
_entity_poly.type
_entity_poly.pdbx_seq_one_letter_code
_entity_poly.pdbx_strand_id
1 'polypeptide(L)'
;GVTTCTVSLLTNSMSVEGTADAATIIRAVEKAGYKASKMKAGKQSGGAADEEDALKDTETPLMRKRLIASVVLLVPLMYVSMGHMMWNWPLPPFFEGNHVAMGLVQLLFTVAVMVINQKFFISGFKGLIHGAPNMDTLVALGSAASFGYSVYALFAMTAAQVNGDMDAVMSYMHEFYFESAAMILTLITVGKMLEAKSKGRTTDALKGLMKLAPKTAVLVKDGVEQTVPIEQLHIGDLFAVRPGENIPVDGFVKEGNSAVNESALTGESIPVDKNPGDPVSAATLNQSGYLLCEATRVGEDTTLSQIIHMVSDAAATKAPIAKVADKVSGVFVPIVISIAIVTFVIGMLVGRPVGYSLARAISVLVISCP
;
A
#
# COMPACT_ATOMS: atom_id res chain seq x y z
N GLY A 1 6.69 3.97 29.74
CA GLY A 1 7.89 4.02 29.00
C GLY A 1 7.87 4.70 27.64
N VAL A 2 6.80 4.63 26.86
CA VAL A 2 6.67 5.32 25.56
C VAL A 2 5.72 6.49 25.72
N THR A 3 6.17 7.68 25.37
CA THR A 3 5.37 8.92 25.43
C THR A 3 4.71 9.20 24.07
N THR A 4 5.48 9.06 22.99
CA THR A 4 5.00 9.28 21.62
C THR A 4 5.51 8.15 20.74
N CYS A 5 4.68 7.71 19.77
CA CYS A 5 5.07 6.73 18.78
C CYS A 5 4.49 7.15 17.42
N THR A 6 5.36 7.46 16.48
CA THR A 6 4.97 7.82 15.10
C THR A 6 5.47 6.74 14.16
N VAL A 7 4.57 6.19 13.35
CA VAL A 7 4.90 5.15 12.37
C VAL A 7 4.79 5.73 10.97
N SER A 8 5.88 5.74 10.22
CA SER A 8 5.90 6.10 8.82
C SER A 8 5.69 4.85 7.96
N LEU A 9 4.55 4.79 7.29
CA LEU A 9 4.25 3.73 6.33
C LEU A 9 4.96 3.91 4.99
N LEU A 10 5.45 5.12 4.71
CA LEU A 10 6.21 5.44 3.49
C LEU A 10 7.63 4.90 3.58
N THR A 11 8.28 5.09 4.72
CA THR A 11 9.66 4.66 4.95
C THR A 11 9.76 3.33 5.69
N ASN A 12 8.62 2.69 6.03
CA ASN A 12 8.57 1.50 6.90
C ASN A 12 9.38 1.68 8.19
N SER A 13 9.36 2.90 8.75
CA SER A 13 10.10 3.26 9.94
C SER A 13 9.17 3.68 11.08
N MET A 14 9.67 3.66 12.30
CA MET A 14 8.95 4.06 13.49
C MET A 14 9.87 4.93 14.36
N SER A 15 9.39 6.11 14.73
CA SER A 15 10.01 6.96 15.74
C SER A 15 9.30 6.78 17.07
N VAL A 16 10.05 6.54 18.12
CA VAL A 16 9.52 6.34 19.48
C VAL A 16 10.27 7.25 20.45
N GLU A 17 9.51 8.08 21.15
CA GLU A 17 10.01 8.94 22.22
C GLU A 17 9.57 8.37 23.57
N GLY A 18 10.47 8.34 24.53
CA GLY A 18 10.18 7.87 25.88
C GLY A 18 11.40 7.27 26.59
N THR A 19 11.17 6.71 27.75
CA THR A 19 12.19 6.06 28.59
C THR A 19 12.27 4.54 28.40
N ALA A 20 11.52 3.99 27.42
CA ALA A 20 11.51 2.57 27.12
C ALA A 20 12.76 2.14 26.35
N ASP A 21 13.36 1.01 26.75
CA ASP A 21 14.50 0.44 26.05
C ASP A 21 14.12 -0.09 24.66
N ALA A 22 15.00 0.09 23.69
CA ALA A 22 14.82 -0.33 22.30
C ALA A 22 14.47 -1.83 22.17
N ALA A 23 15.07 -2.69 23.01
CA ALA A 23 14.79 -4.12 23.00
C ALA A 23 13.35 -4.44 23.44
N THR A 24 12.80 -3.65 24.36
CA THR A 24 11.41 -3.78 24.83
C THR A 24 10.43 -3.34 23.74
N ILE A 25 10.75 -2.26 23.01
CA ILE A 25 9.95 -1.77 21.88
C ILE A 25 9.94 -2.80 20.75
N ILE A 26 11.12 -3.35 20.38
CA ILE A 26 11.23 -4.37 19.34
C ILE A 26 10.40 -5.60 19.70
N ARG A 27 10.50 -6.11 20.93
CA ARG A 27 9.68 -7.26 21.39
C ARG A 27 8.19 -6.97 21.34
N ALA A 28 7.75 -5.77 21.68
CA ALA A 28 6.35 -5.38 21.59
C ALA A 28 5.84 -5.38 20.15
N VAL A 29 6.64 -4.90 19.20
CA VAL A 29 6.34 -4.91 17.76
C VAL A 29 6.32 -6.33 17.21
N GLU A 30 7.28 -7.19 17.62
CA GLU A 30 7.34 -8.59 17.22
C GLU A 30 6.15 -9.38 17.79
N LYS A 31 5.74 -9.10 19.04
CA LYS A 31 4.53 -9.70 19.64
C LYS A 31 3.26 -9.29 18.90
N ALA A 32 3.23 -8.13 18.28
CA ALA A 32 2.15 -7.69 17.41
C ALA A 32 2.21 -8.29 15.98
N GLY A 33 3.20 -9.18 15.71
CA GLY A 33 3.32 -9.90 14.43
C GLY A 33 4.10 -9.17 13.35
N TYR A 34 4.80 -8.08 13.68
CA TYR A 34 5.65 -7.32 12.76
C TYR A 34 7.13 -7.54 13.08
N LYS A 35 7.99 -7.37 12.08
CA LYS A 35 9.43 -7.37 12.28
C LYS A 35 9.91 -5.95 12.54
N ALA A 36 10.74 -5.76 13.57
CA ALA A 36 11.38 -4.50 13.87
C ALA A 36 12.88 -4.70 14.12
N SER A 37 13.69 -3.73 13.70
CA SER A 37 15.11 -3.68 14.00
C SER A 37 15.51 -2.25 14.31
N LYS A 38 16.52 -2.07 15.18
CA LYS A 38 17.04 -0.75 15.51
C LYS A 38 17.75 -0.18 14.28
N MET A 39 17.36 1.02 13.87
CA MET A 39 18.12 1.77 12.88
C MET A 39 19.50 2.09 13.48
N LYS A 40 20.58 1.74 12.79
CA LYS A 40 21.94 2.00 13.29
C LYS A 40 22.18 3.50 13.27
N ALA A 41 22.20 4.14 14.43
CA ALA A 41 22.78 5.46 14.61
C ALA A 41 24.28 5.34 14.31
N GLY A 42 24.71 5.73 13.11
CA GLY A 42 26.14 5.60 12.74
C GLY A 42 26.43 5.47 11.25
N LYS A 43 25.42 5.48 10.38
CA LYS A 43 25.63 5.78 8.96
C LYS A 43 24.97 7.13 8.63
N GLN A 44 25.62 8.18 9.03
CA GLN A 44 25.50 9.56 8.51
C GLN A 44 26.03 9.65 7.06
N SER A 45 25.96 8.56 6.30
CA SER A 45 26.32 8.52 4.88
C SER A 45 25.47 7.52 4.11
N GLY A 46 24.15 7.59 4.31
CA GLY A 46 23.19 7.12 3.36
C GLY A 46 22.80 8.33 2.53
N GLY A 47 23.56 8.63 1.49
CA GLY A 47 23.26 9.75 0.61
C GLY A 47 21.86 9.61 -0.01
N ALA A 48 21.38 10.66 -0.65
CA ALA A 48 20.08 10.77 -1.35
C ALA A 48 19.71 9.54 -2.20
N ALA A 49 20.64 8.66 -2.48
CA ALA A 49 20.45 7.38 -3.18
C ALA A 49 19.74 6.31 -2.33
N ASP A 50 20.02 6.24 -1.01
CA ASP A 50 19.39 5.24 -0.11
C ASP A 50 17.95 5.67 0.24
N GLU A 51 17.69 6.99 0.32
CA GLU A 51 16.34 7.53 0.51
C GLU A 51 15.50 7.42 -0.77
N GLU A 52 16.09 7.61 -1.95
CA GLU A 52 15.42 7.42 -3.24
C GLU A 52 15.02 5.95 -3.44
N ASP A 53 15.83 4.98 -3.01
CA ASP A 53 15.50 3.56 -3.05
C ASP A 53 14.41 3.18 -2.01
N ALA A 54 14.39 3.81 -0.84
CA ALA A 54 13.36 3.61 0.19
C ALA A 54 11.97 4.11 -0.28
N LEU A 55 11.93 5.14 -1.12
CA LEU A 55 10.72 5.69 -1.70
C LEU A 55 10.25 4.97 -2.99
N LYS A 56 10.94 3.92 -3.44
CA LYS A 56 10.59 3.22 -4.67
C LYS A 56 9.25 2.49 -4.53
N ASP A 57 8.28 2.85 -5.36
CA ASP A 57 6.99 2.18 -5.40
C ASP A 57 7.13 0.77 -5.98
N THR A 58 7.30 -0.21 -5.11
CA THR A 58 7.35 -1.64 -5.47
C THR A 58 5.98 -2.31 -5.34
N GLU A 59 5.03 -1.68 -4.64
CA GLU A 59 3.72 -2.26 -4.37
C GLU A 59 2.75 -2.13 -5.55
N THR A 60 2.66 -0.95 -6.17
CA THR A 60 1.73 -0.71 -7.29
C THR A 60 1.95 -1.66 -8.46
N PRO A 61 3.18 -1.88 -8.99
CA PRO A 61 3.39 -2.81 -10.10
C PRO A 61 3.07 -4.25 -9.73
N LEU A 62 3.32 -4.66 -8.47
CA LEU A 62 2.98 -6.00 -7.99
C LEU A 62 1.46 -6.18 -7.89
N MET A 63 0.75 -5.21 -7.34
CA MET A 63 -0.72 -5.22 -7.24
C MET A 63 -1.37 -5.21 -8.62
N ARG A 64 -0.84 -4.43 -9.56
CA ARG A 64 -1.32 -4.42 -10.95
C ARG A 64 -1.19 -5.79 -11.62
N LYS A 65 -0.03 -6.48 -11.47
CA LYS A 65 0.16 -7.82 -12.00
C LYS A 65 -0.84 -8.82 -11.41
N ARG A 66 -1.05 -8.79 -10.09
CA ARG A 66 -2.03 -9.63 -9.41
C ARG A 66 -3.45 -9.37 -9.88
N LEU A 67 -3.84 -8.10 -10.02
CA LEU A 67 -5.16 -7.74 -10.51
C LEU A 67 -5.40 -8.24 -11.92
N ILE A 68 -4.46 -8.00 -12.85
CA ILE A 68 -4.58 -8.49 -14.24
C ILE A 68 -4.72 -10.01 -14.27
N ALA A 69 -3.87 -10.73 -13.52
CA ALA A 69 -3.94 -12.19 -13.44
C ALA A 69 -5.28 -12.67 -12.86
N SER A 70 -5.79 -12.02 -11.80
CA SER A 70 -7.08 -12.34 -11.20
C SER A 70 -8.25 -12.09 -12.17
N VAL A 71 -8.23 -10.96 -12.90
CA VAL A 71 -9.28 -10.64 -13.90
C VAL A 71 -9.26 -11.62 -15.07
N VAL A 72 -8.07 -11.97 -15.59
CA VAL A 72 -7.91 -12.94 -16.68
C VAL A 72 -8.49 -14.31 -16.31
N LEU A 73 -8.41 -14.72 -15.05
CA LEU A 73 -8.98 -15.97 -14.55
C LEU A 73 -10.46 -15.83 -14.19
N LEU A 74 -10.88 -14.66 -13.68
CA LEU A 74 -12.27 -14.40 -13.29
C LEU A 74 -13.21 -14.35 -14.50
N VAL A 75 -12.78 -13.74 -15.62
CA VAL A 75 -13.63 -13.61 -16.82
C VAL A 75 -14.10 -14.97 -17.34
N PRO A 76 -13.24 -15.97 -17.62
CA PRO A 76 -13.69 -17.29 -18.04
C PRO A 76 -14.47 -18.03 -16.95
N LEU A 77 -14.13 -17.82 -15.66
CA LEU A 77 -14.91 -18.37 -14.56
C LEU A 77 -16.36 -17.85 -14.59
N MET A 78 -16.55 -16.53 -14.74
CA MET A 78 -17.87 -15.89 -14.86
C MET A 78 -18.61 -16.34 -16.12
N TYR A 79 -17.88 -16.58 -17.22
CA TYR A 79 -18.46 -17.10 -18.45
C TYR A 79 -19.09 -18.47 -18.22
N VAL A 80 -18.39 -19.38 -17.53
CA VAL A 80 -18.86 -20.74 -17.24
C VAL A 80 -19.98 -20.74 -16.19
N SER A 81 -19.81 -19.97 -15.09
CA SER A 81 -20.78 -19.97 -13.98
C SER A 81 -22.07 -19.21 -14.34
N MET A 82 -21.97 -17.93 -14.68
CA MET A 82 -23.15 -17.09 -14.95
C MET A 82 -23.55 -17.08 -16.43
N GLY A 83 -22.56 -16.96 -17.33
CA GLY A 83 -22.83 -16.83 -18.76
C GLY A 83 -23.59 -18.02 -19.32
N HIS A 84 -23.16 -19.22 -19.01
CA HIS A 84 -23.84 -20.44 -19.45
C HIS A 84 -25.14 -20.70 -18.67
N MET A 85 -25.10 -20.61 -17.33
CA MET A 85 -26.26 -20.97 -16.51
C MET A 85 -27.42 -19.99 -16.59
N MET A 86 -27.14 -18.65 -16.69
CA MET A 86 -28.20 -17.63 -16.73
C MET A 86 -28.61 -17.23 -18.15
N TRP A 87 -27.68 -17.21 -19.10
CA TRP A 87 -27.91 -16.71 -20.46
C TRP A 87 -27.70 -17.77 -21.53
N ASN A 88 -27.43 -19.02 -21.13
CA ASN A 88 -27.22 -20.15 -22.01
C ASN A 88 -26.16 -19.90 -23.11
N TRP A 89 -25.08 -19.22 -22.74
CA TRP A 89 -23.97 -18.98 -23.65
C TRP A 89 -23.33 -20.30 -24.08
N PRO A 90 -22.88 -20.41 -25.35
CA PRO A 90 -22.34 -21.65 -25.88
C PRO A 90 -21.08 -22.08 -25.13
N LEU A 91 -21.01 -23.32 -24.72
CA LEU A 91 -19.81 -23.97 -24.20
C LEU A 91 -19.28 -24.99 -25.23
N PRO A 92 -17.98 -25.33 -25.16
CA PRO A 92 -17.46 -26.44 -25.96
C PRO A 92 -18.25 -27.74 -25.74
N PRO A 93 -18.43 -28.59 -26.77
CA PRO A 93 -19.23 -29.80 -26.66
C PRO A 93 -18.84 -30.77 -25.54
N PHE A 94 -17.58 -30.69 -25.07
CA PHE A 94 -17.06 -31.44 -23.92
C PHE A 94 -17.88 -31.22 -22.64
N PHE A 95 -18.49 -30.05 -22.46
CA PHE A 95 -19.27 -29.70 -21.29
C PHE A 95 -20.75 -30.04 -21.39
N GLU A 96 -21.26 -30.44 -22.57
CA GLU A 96 -22.65 -30.79 -22.73
C GLU A 96 -22.99 -32.01 -21.87
N GLY A 97 -23.93 -31.84 -20.93
CA GLY A 97 -24.30 -32.88 -19.96
C GLY A 97 -23.23 -33.25 -18.92
N ASN A 98 -22.06 -32.63 -18.95
CA ASN A 98 -20.96 -32.91 -18.03
C ASN A 98 -20.83 -31.80 -16.95
N HIS A 99 -21.82 -31.78 -16.05
CA HIS A 99 -21.91 -30.78 -14.99
C HIS A 99 -20.72 -30.85 -14.00
N VAL A 100 -20.16 -32.04 -13.77
CA VAL A 100 -18.98 -32.24 -12.92
C VAL A 100 -17.74 -31.54 -13.52
N ALA A 101 -17.54 -31.66 -14.84
CA ALA A 101 -16.44 -30.98 -15.52
C ALA A 101 -16.56 -29.46 -15.40
N MET A 102 -17.77 -28.89 -15.49
CA MET A 102 -18.02 -27.48 -15.27
C MET A 102 -17.64 -27.05 -13.85
N GLY A 103 -18.02 -27.82 -12.82
CA GLY A 103 -17.65 -27.56 -11.42
C GLY A 103 -16.13 -27.64 -11.18
N LEU A 104 -15.46 -28.62 -11.78
CA LEU A 104 -14.00 -28.77 -11.68
C LEU A 104 -13.26 -27.60 -12.31
N VAL A 105 -13.69 -27.11 -13.46
CA VAL A 105 -13.08 -25.93 -14.11
C VAL A 105 -13.28 -24.70 -13.25
N GLN A 106 -14.46 -24.48 -12.67
CA GLN A 106 -14.72 -23.39 -11.73
C GLN A 106 -13.82 -23.49 -10.50
N LEU A 107 -13.67 -24.68 -9.92
CA LEU A 107 -12.76 -24.94 -8.80
C LEU A 107 -11.32 -24.58 -9.15
N LEU A 108 -10.80 -25.02 -10.30
CA LEU A 108 -9.41 -24.74 -10.72
C LEU A 108 -9.15 -23.24 -10.88
N PHE A 109 -10.04 -22.50 -11.55
CA PHE A 109 -9.91 -21.05 -11.69
C PHE A 109 -9.97 -20.35 -10.34
N THR A 110 -10.88 -20.76 -9.46
CA THR A 110 -11.02 -20.17 -8.12
C THR A 110 -9.78 -20.41 -7.27
N VAL A 111 -9.24 -21.64 -7.27
CA VAL A 111 -7.98 -21.97 -6.57
C VAL A 111 -6.83 -21.09 -7.09
N ALA A 112 -6.72 -20.91 -8.40
CA ALA A 112 -5.67 -20.06 -8.98
C ALA A 112 -5.81 -18.60 -8.51
N VAL A 113 -7.04 -18.03 -8.48
CA VAL A 113 -7.28 -16.68 -7.95
C VAL A 113 -6.96 -16.60 -6.45
N MET A 114 -7.32 -17.61 -5.65
CA MET A 114 -7.00 -17.67 -4.22
C MET A 114 -5.49 -17.71 -3.98
N VAL A 115 -4.73 -18.48 -4.76
CA VAL A 115 -3.26 -18.56 -4.67
C VAL A 115 -2.62 -17.21 -5.02
N ILE A 116 -3.07 -16.55 -6.08
CA ILE A 116 -2.58 -15.21 -6.47
C ILE A 116 -2.81 -14.22 -5.32
N ASN A 117 -3.93 -14.34 -4.62
CA ASN A 117 -4.38 -13.43 -3.57
C ASN A 117 -4.18 -13.98 -2.14
N GLN A 118 -3.30 -14.98 -1.95
CA GLN A 118 -3.07 -15.65 -0.67
C GLN A 118 -2.72 -14.70 0.50
N LYS A 119 -2.18 -13.51 0.22
CA LYS A 119 -1.86 -12.52 1.27
C LYS A 119 -3.08 -12.13 2.10
N PHE A 120 -4.27 -12.05 1.52
CA PHE A 120 -5.50 -11.73 2.26
C PHE A 120 -5.85 -12.81 3.27
N PHE A 121 -5.65 -14.08 2.92
CA PHE A 121 -5.86 -15.19 3.87
C PHE A 121 -4.83 -15.17 4.99
N ILE A 122 -3.55 -14.95 4.66
CA ILE A 122 -2.48 -14.89 5.67
C ILE A 122 -2.70 -13.73 6.63
N SER A 123 -3.02 -12.53 6.12
CA SER A 123 -3.30 -11.34 6.94
C SER A 123 -4.58 -11.51 7.76
N GLY A 124 -5.66 -11.97 7.11
CA GLY A 124 -6.97 -12.12 7.73
C GLY A 124 -6.98 -13.17 8.87
N PHE A 125 -6.42 -14.35 8.63
CA PHE A 125 -6.34 -15.40 9.68
C PHE A 125 -5.36 -15.05 10.79
N LYS A 126 -4.24 -14.37 10.47
CA LYS A 126 -3.35 -13.84 11.53
C LYS A 126 -4.09 -12.83 12.41
N GLY A 127 -4.82 -11.88 11.81
CA GLY A 127 -5.61 -10.91 12.56
C GLY A 127 -6.64 -11.59 13.48
N LEU A 128 -7.32 -12.62 12.99
CA LEU A 128 -8.29 -13.38 13.75
C LEU A 128 -7.66 -14.10 14.95
N ILE A 129 -6.54 -14.82 14.73
CA ILE A 129 -5.84 -15.58 15.78
C ILE A 129 -5.27 -14.67 16.87
N HIS A 130 -4.81 -13.47 16.51
CA HIS A 130 -4.24 -12.51 17.46
C HIS A 130 -5.31 -11.60 18.12
N GLY A 131 -6.60 -11.87 17.90
CA GLY A 131 -7.68 -11.08 18.49
C GLY A 131 -7.77 -9.64 17.97
N ALA A 132 -7.16 -9.36 16.82
CA ALA A 132 -7.19 -8.07 16.12
C ALA A 132 -7.74 -8.25 14.69
N PRO A 133 -9.03 -8.66 14.55
CA PRO A 133 -9.62 -8.87 13.24
C PRO A 133 -9.67 -7.57 12.45
N ASN A 134 -9.34 -7.66 11.17
CA ASN A 134 -9.28 -6.55 10.23
C ASN A 134 -10.15 -6.82 8.99
N MET A 135 -10.17 -5.88 8.05
CA MET A 135 -10.93 -6.01 6.81
C MET A 135 -10.54 -7.27 6.01
N ASP A 136 -9.25 -7.63 5.99
CA ASP A 136 -8.77 -8.86 5.34
C ASP A 136 -9.38 -10.12 5.98
N THR A 137 -9.75 -10.07 7.27
CA THR A 137 -10.42 -11.16 7.98
C THR A 137 -11.80 -11.47 7.38
N LEU A 138 -12.61 -10.44 7.10
CA LEU A 138 -13.93 -10.62 6.47
C LEU A 138 -13.79 -11.22 5.07
N VAL A 139 -12.85 -10.68 4.28
CA VAL A 139 -12.55 -11.16 2.92
C VAL A 139 -12.10 -12.63 2.95
N ALA A 140 -11.19 -12.97 3.86
CA ALA A 140 -10.67 -14.33 4.01
C ALA A 140 -11.77 -15.31 4.42
N LEU A 141 -12.62 -14.96 5.40
CA LEU A 141 -13.71 -15.80 5.86
C LEU A 141 -14.80 -15.97 4.80
N GLY A 142 -15.22 -14.87 4.15
CA GLY A 142 -16.24 -14.91 3.10
C GLY A 142 -15.80 -15.76 1.91
N SER A 143 -14.56 -15.54 1.42
CA SER A 143 -14.01 -16.32 0.31
C SER A 143 -13.77 -17.79 0.68
N ALA A 144 -13.24 -18.07 1.88
CA ALA A 144 -13.00 -19.44 2.35
C ALA A 144 -14.32 -20.21 2.57
N ALA A 145 -15.33 -19.56 3.11
CA ALA A 145 -16.66 -20.18 3.30
C ALA A 145 -17.34 -20.47 1.96
N SER A 146 -17.31 -19.52 1.01
CA SER A 146 -17.83 -19.71 -0.35
C SER A 146 -17.14 -20.87 -1.06
N PHE A 147 -15.80 -20.90 -1.00
CA PHE A 147 -15.00 -21.97 -1.60
C PHE A 147 -15.27 -23.33 -0.95
N GLY A 148 -15.21 -23.38 0.40
CA GLY A 148 -15.41 -24.63 1.13
C GLY A 148 -16.78 -25.25 0.91
N TYR A 149 -17.84 -24.43 0.90
CA TYR A 149 -19.17 -24.91 0.58
C TYR A 149 -19.29 -25.40 -0.88
N SER A 150 -18.70 -24.67 -1.85
CA SER A 150 -18.73 -25.08 -3.25
C SER A 150 -17.99 -26.40 -3.48
N VAL A 151 -16.90 -26.64 -2.74
CA VAL A 151 -16.21 -27.94 -2.74
C VAL A 151 -17.13 -29.03 -2.22
N TYR A 152 -17.81 -28.80 -1.09
CA TYR A 152 -18.78 -29.75 -0.56
C TYR A 152 -19.90 -30.04 -1.57
N ALA A 153 -20.50 -28.99 -2.17
CA ALA A 153 -21.56 -29.14 -3.17
C ALA A 153 -21.06 -29.90 -4.40
N LEU A 154 -19.82 -29.69 -4.83
CA LEU A 154 -19.21 -30.43 -5.93
C LEU A 154 -19.07 -31.92 -5.61
N PHE A 155 -18.62 -32.30 -4.40
CA PHE A 155 -18.56 -33.70 -3.97
C PHE A 155 -19.97 -34.31 -3.87
N ALA A 156 -20.94 -33.61 -3.33
CA ALA A 156 -22.32 -34.06 -3.25
C ALA A 156 -22.93 -34.25 -4.65
N MET A 157 -22.64 -33.35 -5.57
CA MET A 157 -23.05 -33.45 -6.98
C MET A 157 -22.44 -34.67 -7.66
N THR A 158 -21.17 -35.03 -7.41
CA THR A 158 -20.59 -36.27 -7.97
C THR A 158 -21.32 -37.51 -7.48
N ALA A 159 -21.70 -37.57 -6.19
CA ALA A 159 -22.46 -38.67 -5.65
C ALA A 159 -23.87 -38.76 -6.26
N ALA A 160 -24.56 -37.63 -6.45
CA ALA A 160 -25.84 -37.56 -7.12
C ALA A 160 -25.75 -38.04 -8.59
N GLN A 161 -24.71 -37.67 -9.32
CA GLN A 161 -24.50 -38.11 -10.68
C GLN A 161 -24.26 -39.62 -10.80
N VAL A 162 -23.49 -40.21 -9.89
CA VAL A 162 -23.27 -41.66 -9.84
C VAL A 162 -24.60 -42.41 -9.58
N ASN A 163 -25.47 -41.82 -8.74
CA ASN A 163 -26.78 -42.39 -8.43
C ASN A 163 -27.84 -42.13 -9.53
N GLY A 164 -27.52 -41.38 -10.58
CA GLY A 164 -28.45 -41.05 -11.66
C GLY A 164 -29.51 -40.00 -11.30
N ASP A 165 -29.35 -39.29 -10.17
CA ASP A 165 -30.27 -38.25 -9.71
C ASP A 165 -29.90 -36.90 -10.31
N MET A 166 -30.43 -36.63 -11.52
CA MET A 166 -30.16 -35.42 -12.27
C MET A 166 -30.77 -34.17 -11.63
N ASP A 167 -31.87 -34.30 -10.90
CA ASP A 167 -32.49 -33.17 -10.18
C ASP A 167 -31.59 -32.69 -9.04
N ALA A 168 -31.01 -33.63 -8.30
CA ALA A 168 -30.02 -33.31 -7.28
C ALA A 168 -28.75 -32.73 -7.89
N VAL A 169 -28.27 -33.23 -9.05
CA VAL A 169 -27.12 -32.66 -9.77
C VAL A 169 -27.34 -31.18 -10.11
N MET A 170 -28.50 -30.87 -10.68
CA MET A 170 -28.87 -29.51 -11.04
C MET A 170 -28.99 -28.60 -9.79
N SER A 171 -29.60 -29.12 -8.72
CA SER A 171 -29.70 -28.38 -7.45
C SER A 171 -28.31 -27.98 -6.90
N TYR A 172 -27.38 -28.92 -6.80
CA TYR A 172 -26.01 -28.63 -6.31
C TYR A 172 -25.24 -27.73 -7.26
N MET A 173 -25.45 -27.80 -8.56
CA MET A 173 -24.83 -26.93 -9.54
C MET A 173 -25.21 -25.44 -9.32
N HIS A 174 -26.48 -25.18 -8.96
CA HIS A 174 -26.98 -23.86 -8.63
C HIS A 174 -26.48 -23.34 -7.25
N GLU A 175 -25.93 -24.22 -6.42
CA GLU A 175 -25.38 -23.89 -5.11
C GLU A 175 -23.88 -23.62 -5.13
N PHE A 176 -23.23 -23.51 -6.28
CA PHE A 176 -21.83 -23.14 -6.36
C PHE A 176 -21.65 -21.64 -6.11
N TYR A 177 -20.63 -21.31 -5.31
CA TYR A 177 -20.17 -19.94 -4.99
C TYR A 177 -18.70 -19.77 -5.34
N PHE A 178 -18.17 -20.56 -6.30
CA PHE A 178 -16.79 -20.45 -6.77
C PHE A 178 -16.49 -19.06 -7.32
N GLU A 179 -17.40 -18.52 -8.16
CA GLU A 179 -17.27 -17.19 -8.73
C GLU A 179 -17.33 -16.10 -7.63
N SER A 180 -18.17 -16.28 -6.61
CA SER A 180 -18.27 -15.35 -5.49
C SER A 180 -16.95 -15.28 -4.70
N ALA A 181 -16.34 -16.44 -4.42
CA ALA A 181 -15.04 -16.51 -3.75
C ALA A 181 -13.95 -15.78 -4.54
N ALA A 182 -13.89 -15.97 -5.86
CA ALA A 182 -12.91 -15.33 -6.73
C ALA A 182 -13.20 -13.84 -6.93
N MET A 183 -14.47 -13.44 -7.04
CA MET A 183 -14.90 -12.06 -7.25
C MET A 183 -14.57 -11.19 -6.04
N ILE A 184 -14.85 -11.67 -4.81
CA ILE A 184 -14.50 -10.96 -3.57
C ILE A 184 -13.01 -10.60 -3.57
N LEU A 185 -12.13 -11.58 -3.84
CA LEU A 185 -10.68 -11.39 -3.86
C LEU A 185 -10.23 -10.44 -4.97
N THR A 186 -10.87 -10.49 -6.13
CA THR A 186 -10.54 -9.61 -7.25
C THR A 186 -10.97 -8.17 -6.96
N LEU A 187 -12.18 -7.96 -6.44
CA LEU A 187 -12.69 -6.62 -6.12
C LEU A 187 -11.86 -5.95 -5.02
N ILE A 188 -11.50 -6.67 -3.95
CA ILE A 188 -10.63 -6.09 -2.92
C ILE A 188 -9.25 -5.77 -3.46
N THR A 189 -8.74 -6.55 -4.42
CA THR A 189 -7.47 -6.27 -5.09
C THR A 189 -7.55 -4.98 -5.93
N VAL A 190 -8.70 -4.67 -6.56
CA VAL A 190 -8.95 -3.37 -7.21
C VAL A 190 -8.82 -2.24 -6.19
N GLY A 191 -9.52 -2.35 -5.06
CA GLY A 191 -9.45 -1.36 -3.98
C GLY A 191 -8.02 -1.11 -3.49
N LYS A 192 -7.28 -2.19 -3.21
CA LYS A 192 -5.87 -2.12 -2.78
C LYS A 192 -4.94 -1.53 -3.85
N MET A 193 -5.19 -1.81 -5.12
CA MET A 193 -4.44 -1.20 -6.22
C MET A 193 -4.69 0.32 -6.30
N LEU A 194 -5.94 0.76 -6.15
CA LEU A 194 -6.27 2.19 -6.14
C LEU A 194 -5.63 2.91 -4.94
N GLU A 195 -5.64 2.27 -3.76
CA GLU A 195 -4.94 2.76 -2.57
C GLU A 195 -3.44 2.90 -2.81
N ALA A 196 -2.78 1.85 -3.34
CA ALA A 196 -1.34 1.86 -3.65
C ALA A 196 -1.01 2.96 -4.68
N LYS A 197 -1.81 3.10 -5.73
CA LYS A 197 -1.63 4.14 -6.75
C LYS A 197 -1.76 5.56 -6.18
N SER A 198 -2.68 5.77 -5.24
CA SER A 198 -2.85 7.06 -4.57
C SER A 198 -1.63 7.41 -3.71
N LYS A 199 -1.11 6.42 -2.96
CA LYS A 199 0.12 6.57 -2.16
C LYS A 199 1.34 6.83 -3.06
N GLY A 200 1.47 6.09 -4.16
CA GLY A 200 2.59 6.25 -5.11
C GLY A 200 2.69 7.65 -5.69
N ARG A 201 1.57 8.32 -5.99
CA ARG A 201 1.58 9.70 -6.49
C ARG A 201 2.18 10.71 -5.49
N THR A 202 1.92 10.54 -4.21
CA THR A 202 2.50 11.40 -3.17
C THR A 202 4.00 11.18 -3.06
N THR A 203 4.44 9.93 -3.14
CA THR A 203 5.87 9.55 -3.15
C THR A 203 6.61 10.09 -4.37
N ASP A 204 5.98 10.08 -5.56
CA ASP A 204 6.59 10.63 -6.77
C ASP A 204 6.75 12.16 -6.71
N ALA A 205 5.82 12.88 -6.07
CA ALA A 205 5.95 14.31 -5.83
C ALA A 205 7.14 14.62 -4.89
N LEU A 206 7.31 13.84 -3.82
CA LEU A 206 8.47 13.95 -2.92
C LEU A 206 9.80 13.71 -3.66
N LYS A 207 9.87 12.65 -4.51
CA LYS A 207 11.05 12.40 -5.36
C LYS A 207 11.34 13.57 -6.31
N GLY A 208 10.30 14.22 -6.81
CA GLY A 208 10.44 15.42 -7.62
C GLY A 208 11.17 16.53 -6.88
N LEU A 209 10.82 16.78 -5.62
CA LEU A 209 11.49 17.76 -4.76
C LEU A 209 12.94 17.36 -4.44
N MET A 210 13.19 16.09 -4.10
CA MET A 210 14.56 15.60 -3.82
C MET A 210 15.51 15.74 -5.02
N LYS A 211 15.00 15.61 -6.25
CA LYS A 211 15.80 15.78 -7.47
C LYS A 211 16.26 17.22 -7.71
N LEU A 212 15.65 18.20 -7.06
CA LEU A 212 16.06 19.60 -7.15
C LEU A 212 17.35 19.88 -6.38
N ALA A 213 17.68 19.10 -5.36
CA ALA A 213 18.92 19.20 -4.61
C ALA A 213 20.09 18.71 -5.49
N PRO A 214 21.14 19.53 -5.73
CA PRO A 214 22.34 19.09 -6.41
C PRO A 214 23.09 18.06 -5.54
N LYS A 215 23.78 17.11 -6.19
CA LYS A 215 24.58 16.08 -5.49
C LYS A 215 26.00 16.56 -5.17
N THR A 216 26.42 17.66 -5.78
CA THR A 216 27.76 18.25 -5.62
C THR A 216 27.65 19.75 -5.41
N ALA A 217 28.63 20.34 -4.76
CA ALA A 217 28.78 21.77 -4.57
C ALA A 217 30.19 22.21 -4.97
N VAL A 218 30.36 23.47 -5.32
CA VAL A 218 31.68 24.07 -5.57
C VAL A 218 32.12 24.78 -4.30
N LEU A 219 32.95 24.09 -3.50
CA LEU A 219 33.56 24.64 -2.30
C LEU A 219 34.68 25.61 -2.68
N VAL A 220 34.75 26.78 -2.05
CA VAL A 220 35.81 27.75 -2.24
C VAL A 220 36.65 27.81 -0.96
N LYS A 221 37.92 27.35 -1.04
CA LYS A 221 38.84 27.37 0.09
C LYS A 221 40.15 28.01 -0.35
N ASP A 222 40.60 29.01 0.39
CA ASP A 222 41.82 29.77 0.11
C ASP A 222 41.87 30.32 -1.34
N GLY A 223 40.73 30.74 -1.88
CA GLY A 223 40.59 31.23 -3.26
C GLY A 223 40.62 30.17 -4.33
N VAL A 224 40.65 28.88 -3.99
CA VAL A 224 40.62 27.75 -4.92
C VAL A 224 39.22 27.08 -4.91
N GLU A 225 38.66 26.94 -6.08
CA GLU A 225 37.39 26.24 -6.27
C GLU A 225 37.61 24.72 -6.42
N GLN A 226 36.87 23.94 -5.64
CA GLN A 226 36.89 22.48 -5.67
C GLN A 226 35.48 21.93 -5.68
N THR A 227 35.15 21.08 -6.67
CA THR A 227 33.87 20.37 -6.65
C THR A 227 33.93 19.21 -5.65
N VAL A 228 33.03 19.25 -4.66
CA VAL A 228 32.92 18.25 -3.62
C VAL A 228 31.49 17.68 -3.55
N PRO A 229 31.31 16.44 -3.07
CA PRO A 229 29.99 15.97 -2.68
C PRO A 229 29.35 16.89 -1.63
N ILE A 230 28.02 17.07 -1.72
CA ILE A 230 27.28 18.00 -0.83
C ILE A 230 27.44 17.63 0.66
N GLU A 231 27.63 16.35 0.96
CA GLU A 231 27.82 15.82 2.32
C GLU A 231 29.14 16.28 2.98
N GLN A 232 30.06 16.80 2.18
CA GLN A 232 31.35 17.34 2.67
C GLN A 232 31.30 18.83 2.98
N LEU A 233 30.19 19.52 2.70
CA LEU A 233 30.00 20.91 3.06
C LEU A 233 29.63 21.01 4.55
N HIS A 234 30.29 21.95 5.23
CA HIS A 234 30.05 22.26 6.65
C HIS A 234 29.53 23.68 6.80
N ILE A 235 28.90 23.95 7.92
CA ILE A 235 28.46 25.29 8.29
C ILE A 235 29.69 26.22 8.37
N GLY A 236 29.58 27.34 7.69
CA GLY A 236 30.66 28.34 7.56
C GLY A 236 31.55 28.17 6.32
N ASP A 237 31.39 27.07 5.57
CA ASP A 237 32.13 26.91 4.31
C ASP A 237 31.60 27.89 3.24
N LEU A 238 32.55 28.40 2.42
CA LEU A 238 32.19 29.22 1.25
C LEU A 238 31.95 28.33 0.04
N PHE A 239 30.85 28.56 -0.64
CA PHE A 239 30.51 27.83 -1.89
C PHE A 239 30.10 28.80 -3.00
N ALA A 240 30.48 28.44 -4.22
CA ALA A 240 30.18 29.21 -5.42
C ALA A 240 28.98 28.62 -6.16
N VAL A 241 28.12 29.50 -6.71
CA VAL A 241 26.98 29.12 -7.54
C VAL A 241 26.96 29.96 -8.82
N ARG A 242 27.12 29.30 -9.96
CA ARG A 242 27.13 29.94 -11.26
C ARG A 242 25.71 30.07 -11.86
N PRO A 243 25.51 30.93 -12.85
CA PRO A 243 24.25 30.99 -13.58
C PRO A 243 23.83 29.63 -14.12
N GLY A 244 22.56 29.25 -13.89
CA GLY A 244 21.99 27.96 -14.29
C GLY A 244 22.22 26.82 -13.30
N GLU A 245 22.94 27.05 -12.19
CA GLU A 245 23.16 26.06 -11.15
C GLU A 245 22.14 26.21 -10.02
N ASN A 246 21.76 25.08 -9.44
CA ASN A 246 20.95 25.08 -8.21
C ASN A 246 21.84 25.33 -6.99
N ILE A 247 21.30 26.10 -6.04
CA ILE A 247 21.96 26.39 -4.76
C ILE A 247 22.02 25.09 -3.93
N PRO A 248 23.23 24.67 -3.49
CA PRO A 248 23.40 23.36 -2.87
C PRO A 248 22.88 23.27 -1.43
N VAL A 249 23.07 24.31 -0.64
CA VAL A 249 22.70 24.36 0.79
C VAL A 249 22.18 25.76 1.14
N ASP A 250 21.51 25.90 2.31
CA ASP A 250 21.08 27.22 2.77
C ASP A 250 22.30 28.06 3.20
N GLY A 251 22.25 29.35 2.88
CA GLY A 251 23.34 30.24 3.18
C GLY A 251 22.99 31.73 3.10
N PHE A 252 24.02 32.58 3.19
CA PHE A 252 23.95 34.00 2.90
C PHE A 252 24.90 34.34 1.77
N VAL A 253 24.50 35.24 0.89
CA VAL A 253 25.37 35.80 -0.15
C VAL A 253 26.48 36.63 0.54
N LYS A 254 27.75 36.28 0.27
CA LYS A 254 28.93 37.09 0.70
C LYS A 254 29.36 38.05 -0.38
N GLU A 255 29.43 37.60 -1.63
CA GLU A 255 29.85 38.39 -2.78
C GLU A 255 28.99 38.04 -4.00
N GLY A 256 28.83 39.00 -4.89
CA GLY A 256 28.07 38.88 -6.11
C GLY A 256 26.61 39.34 -5.95
N ASN A 257 25.93 39.39 -7.07
CA ASN A 257 24.50 39.66 -7.17
C ASN A 257 23.88 38.85 -8.27
N SER A 258 22.66 38.38 -8.07
CA SER A 258 21.94 37.58 -9.05
C SER A 258 20.44 37.58 -8.80
N ALA A 259 19.67 37.26 -9.84
CA ALA A 259 18.27 36.87 -9.73
C ALA A 259 18.17 35.36 -9.46
N VAL A 260 17.51 34.98 -8.38
CA VAL A 260 17.32 33.58 -7.97
C VAL A 260 15.85 33.20 -8.12
N ASN A 261 15.58 32.12 -8.82
CA ASN A 261 14.24 31.56 -8.93
C ASN A 261 13.96 30.63 -7.72
N GLU A 262 13.06 31.06 -6.85
CA GLU A 262 12.66 30.36 -5.64
C GLU A 262 11.31 29.59 -5.82
N SER A 263 10.79 29.52 -7.04
CA SER A 263 9.45 28.97 -7.32
C SER A 263 9.27 27.52 -6.86
N ALA A 264 10.35 26.75 -6.83
CA ALA A 264 10.33 25.37 -6.34
C ALA A 264 9.94 25.27 -4.86
N LEU A 265 10.23 26.27 -4.03
CA LEU A 265 9.95 26.33 -2.61
C LEU A 265 8.74 27.22 -2.27
N THR A 266 8.61 28.36 -2.95
CA THR A 266 7.61 29.39 -2.63
C THR A 266 6.36 29.29 -3.53
N GLY A 267 6.49 28.69 -4.71
CA GLY A 267 5.45 28.69 -5.76
C GLY A 267 5.40 29.99 -6.59
N GLU A 268 6.18 31.01 -6.23
CA GLU A 268 6.23 32.30 -6.96
C GLU A 268 7.20 32.22 -8.13
N SER A 269 6.70 32.51 -9.34
CA SER A 269 7.51 32.37 -10.58
C SER A 269 8.41 33.56 -10.86
N ILE A 270 8.28 34.67 -10.10
CA ILE A 270 9.10 35.87 -10.30
C ILE A 270 10.43 35.67 -9.57
N PRO A 271 11.58 35.75 -10.27
CA PRO A 271 12.89 35.66 -9.61
C PRO A 271 13.11 36.79 -8.62
N VAL A 272 13.80 36.48 -7.51
CA VAL A 272 14.13 37.42 -6.45
C VAL A 272 15.58 37.86 -6.58
N ASP A 273 15.83 39.15 -6.61
CA ASP A 273 17.19 39.70 -6.61
C ASP A 273 17.87 39.42 -5.25
N LYS A 274 19.08 38.88 -5.31
CA LYS A 274 19.92 38.58 -4.17
C LYS A 274 21.20 39.40 -4.23
N ASN A 275 21.48 40.09 -3.12
CA ASN A 275 22.65 40.95 -2.90
C ASN A 275 23.45 40.42 -1.71
N PRO A 276 24.69 40.89 -1.48
CA PRO A 276 25.46 40.55 -0.31
C PRO A 276 24.68 40.78 0.99
N GLY A 277 24.61 39.77 1.84
CA GLY A 277 23.82 39.72 3.06
C GLY A 277 22.42 39.07 2.94
N ASP A 278 21.92 38.85 1.73
CA ASP A 278 20.61 38.21 1.53
C ASP A 278 20.68 36.70 1.73
N PRO A 279 19.63 36.08 2.30
CA PRO A 279 19.55 34.61 2.43
C PRO A 279 19.30 33.94 1.10
N VAL A 280 19.88 32.74 0.93
CA VAL A 280 19.64 31.83 -0.18
C VAL A 280 19.25 30.47 0.36
N SER A 281 18.36 29.77 -0.34
CA SER A 281 17.84 28.48 0.08
C SER A 281 18.27 27.36 -0.86
N ALA A 282 18.52 26.18 -0.33
CA ALA A 282 18.83 24.98 -1.08
C ALA A 282 17.78 24.67 -2.14
N ALA A 283 18.21 24.12 -3.29
CA ALA A 283 17.39 23.74 -4.44
C ALA A 283 16.72 24.90 -5.22
N THR A 284 17.02 26.16 -4.88
CA THR A 284 16.62 27.31 -5.71
C THR A 284 17.62 27.51 -6.85
N LEU A 285 17.16 28.06 -7.98
CA LEU A 285 17.95 28.15 -9.22
C LEU A 285 18.55 29.55 -9.37
N ASN A 286 19.87 29.63 -9.41
CA ASN A 286 20.59 30.86 -9.76
C ASN A 286 20.47 31.14 -11.25
N GLN A 287 19.96 32.34 -11.66
CA GLN A 287 19.65 32.62 -13.07
C GLN A 287 20.69 33.43 -13.80
N SER A 288 21.27 34.47 -13.20
CA SER A 288 21.98 35.50 -13.99
C SER A 288 23.41 35.76 -13.54
N GLY A 289 23.69 35.91 -12.27
CA GLY A 289 24.98 36.32 -11.75
C GLY A 289 25.77 35.17 -11.08
N TYR A 290 27.06 35.45 -10.79
CA TYR A 290 27.87 34.62 -9.93
C TYR A 290 27.57 34.96 -8.46
N LEU A 291 27.38 33.98 -7.62
CA LEU A 291 27.19 34.13 -6.20
C LEU A 291 28.26 33.35 -5.43
N LEU A 292 28.92 34.03 -4.50
CA LEU A 292 29.72 33.40 -3.46
C LEU A 292 28.92 33.43 -2.16
N CYS A 293 28.57 32.29 -1.63
CA CYS A 293 27.70 32.14 -0.44
C CYS A 293 28.45 31.45 0.71
N GLU A 294 28.04 31.77 1.93
CA GLU A 294 28.49 31.06 3.15
C GLU A 294 27.39 30.16 3.64
N ALA A 295 27.70 28.87 3.87
CA ALA A 295 26.73 27.86 4.33
C ALA A 295 26.30 28.12 5.77
N THR A 296 24.98 28.14 6.00
CA THR A 296 24.37 28.29 7.33
C THR A 296 23.65 27.05 7.82
N ARG A 297 23.10 26.25 6.90
CA ARG A 297 22.48 24.96 7.20
C ARG A 297 22.88 23.96 6.13
N VAL A 298 23.23 22.76 6.57
CA VAL A 298 23.70 21.68 5.69
C VAL A 298 22.96 20.38 5.99
N GLY A 299 22.93 19.46 5.04
CA GLY A 299 22.35 18.13 5.23
C GLY A 299 20.85 18.19 5.56
N GLU A 300 20.46 17.50 6.63
CA GLU A 300 19.05 17.38 7.05
C GLU A 300 18.46 18.69 7.60
N ASP A 301 19.30 19.65 8.00
CA ASP A 301 18.87 20.94 8.55
C ASP A 301 18.54 21.98 7.46
N THR A 302 18.75 21.67 6.17
CA THR A 302 18.39 22.58 5.07
C THR A 302 16.88 22.76 4.98
N THR A 303 16.45 23.94 4.51
CA THR A 303 15.03 24.28 4.30
C THR A 303 14.34 23.24 3.42
N LEU A 304 14.97 22.76 2.34
CA LEU A 304 14.43 21.72 1.49
C LEU A 304 14.24 20.40 2.26
N SER A 305 15.25 19.94 3.01
CA SER A 305 15.17 18.70 3.80
C SER A 305 14.03 18.78 4.83
N GLN A 306 13.89 19.93 5.52
CA GLN A 306 12.78 20.12 6.46
C GLN A 306 11.40 20.07 5.79
N ILE A 307 11.25 20.65 4.59
CA ILE A 307 10.02 20.56 3.80
C ILE A 307 9.74 19.10 3.42
N ILE A 308 10.74 18.36 2.93
CA ILE A 308 10.61 16.93 2.57
C ILE A 308 10.17 16.13 3.80
N HIS A 309 10.79 16.35 4.97
CA HIS A 309 10.40 15.70 6.22
C HIS A 309 8.97 16.04 6.62
N MET A 310 8.56 17.32 6.61
CA MET A 310 7.18 17.71 6.93
C MET A 310 6.15 17.09 6.00
N VAL A 311 6.41 17.07 4.70
CA VAL A 311 5.50 16.46 3.72
C VAL A 311 5.48 14.94 3.86
N SER A 312 6.64 14.31 4.11
CA SER A 312 6.76 12.88 4.37
C SER A 312 5.98 12.48 5.64
N ASP A 313 6.12 13.23 6.72
CA ASP A 313 5.40 12.99 7.98
C ASP A 313 3.90 13.23 7.83
N ALA A 314 3.50 14.25 7.09
CA ALA A 314 2.10 14.50 6.77
C ALA A 314 1.50 13.36 5.93
N ALA A 315 2.26 12.85 4.94
CA ALA A 315 1.84 11.74 4.09
C ALA A 315 1.89 10.38 4.84
N ALA A 316 2.84 10.22 5.75
CA ALA A 316 2.98 9.03 6.60
C ALA A 316 1.96 8.98 7.73
N THR A 317 1.60 10.14 8.25
CA THR A 317 0.55 10.22 9.28
C THR A 317 -0.74 9.78 8.63
N LYS A 318 -1.22 8.56 8.98
CA LYS A 318 -2.57 8.13 8.60
C LYS A 318 -3.52 9.28 8.94
N ALA A 319 -4.23 9.78 7.94
CA ALA A 319 -5.24 10.80 8.17
C ALA A 319 -6.07 10.40 9.40
N PRO A 320 -6.49 11.32 10.28
CA PRO A 320 -7.29 10.98 11.46
C PRO A 320 -8.45 10.05 11.15
N ILE A 321 -9.01 10.19 9.95
CA ILE A 321 -10.09 9.35 9.43
C ILE A 321 -9.67 7.88 9.23
N ALA A 322 -8.41 7.61 8.83
CA ALA A 322 -7.91 6.24 8.68
C ALA A 322 -7.67 5.57 10.04
N LYS A 323 -7.21 6.32 11.05
CA LYS A 323 -7.11 5.82 12.43
C LYS A 323 -8.48 5.48 13.02
N VAL A 324 -9.49 6.30 12.73
CA VAL A 324 -10.87 6.05 13.12
C VAL A 324 -11.41 4.81 12.40
N ALA A 325 -11.16 4.67 11.10
CA ALA A 325 -11.58 3.52 10.31
C ALA A 325 -10.95 2.21 10.84
N ASP A 326 -9.65 2.21 11.18
CA ASP A 326 -8.99 1.04 11.78
C ASP A 326 -9.60 0.68 13.15
N LYS A 327 -9.89 1.68 14.00
CA LYS A 327 -10.53 1.47 15.30
C LYS A 327 -11.98 0.96 15.16
N VAL A 328 -12.72 1.52 14.21
CA VAL A 328 -14.07 1.08 13.88
C VAL A 328 -14.05 -0.35 13.36
N SER A 329 -13.12 -0.71 12.48
CA SER A 329 -12.98 -2.06 11.95
C SER A 329 -12.75 -3.09 13.06
N GLY A 330 -11.98 -2.76 14.10
CA GLY A 330 -11.73 -3.64 15.25
C GLY A 330 -12.99 -4.01 16.03
N VAL A 331 -14.04 -3.17 16.00
CA VAL A 331 -15.35 -3.45 16.62
C VAL A 331 -16.34 -3.99 15.57
N PHE A 332 -16.33 -3.41 14.40
CA PHE A 332 -17.25 -3.71 13.30
C PHE A 332 -17.10 -5.16 12.81
N VAL A 333 -15.87 -5.62 12.59
CA VAL A 333 -15.61 -6.97 12.06
C VAL A 333 -16.15 -8.08 12.97
N PRO A 334 -15.90 -8.10 14.31
CA PRO A 334 -16.51 -9.06 15.20
C PRO A 334 -18.04 -9.01 15.20
N ILE A 335 -18.65 -7.82 15.12
CA ILE A 335 -20.10 -7.66 15.05
C ILE A 335 -20.65 -8.32 13.79
N VAL A 336 -20.05 -8.05 12.64
CA VAL A 336 -20.47 -8.63 11.35
C VAL A 336 -20.34 -10.15 11.36
N ILE A 337 -19.24 -10.69 11.89
CA ILE A 337 -19.05 -12.15 12.04
C ILE A 337 -20.16 -12.72 12.93
N SER A 338 -20.48 -12.07 14.04
CA SER A 338 -21.54 -12.51 14.95
C SER A 338 -22.90 -12.53 14.25
N ILE A 339 -23.23 -11.48 13.48
CA ILE A 339 -24.48 -11.41 12.70
C ILE A 339 -24.52 -12.53 11.65
N ALA A 340 -23.42 -12.80 10.97
CA ALA A 340 -23.34 -13.88 9.98
C ALA A 340 -23.58 -15.26 10.64
N ILE A 341 -22.97 -15.52 11.79
CA ILE A 341 -23.19 -16.75 12.56
C ILE A 341 -24.67 -16.87 13.00
N VAL A 342 -25.24 -15.79 13.55
CA VAL A 342 -26.65 -15.76 13.96
C VAL A 342 -27.57 -16.01 12.77
N THR A 343 -27.32 -15.40 11.62
CA THR A 343 -28.08 -15.60 10.38
C THR A 343 -28.04 -17.05 9.95
N PHE A 344 -26.86 -17.68 10.00
CA PHE A 344 -26.69 -19.10 9.69
C PHE A 344 -27.51 -19.98 10.64
N VAL A 345 -27.37 -19.77 11.94
CA VAL A 345 -28.05 -20.56 12.98
C VAL A 345 -29.58 -20.42 12.86
N ILE A 346 -30.10 -19.20 12.67
CA ILE A 346 -31.54 -18.98 12.47
C ILE A 346 -32.02 -19.72 11.22
N GLY A 347 -31.29 -19.66 10.11
CA GLY A 347 -31.63 -20.40 8.90
C GLY A 347 -31.76 -21.90 9.17
N MET A 348 -30.81 -22.48 9.92
CA MET A 348 -30.83 -23.90 10.29
C MET A 348 -32.01 -24.24 11.22
N LEU A 349 -32.29 -23.40 12.21
CA LEU A 349 -33.40 -23.60 13.17
C LEU A 349 -34.79 -23.53 12.51
N VAL A 350 -34.91 -22.70 11.45
CA VAL A 350 -36.15 -22.59 10.65
C VAL A 350 -36.30 -23.76 9.63
N GLY A 351 -35.34 -24.69 9.63
CA GLY A 351 -35.37 -25.87 8.74
C GLY A 351 -35.00 -25.58 7.29
N ARG A 352 -34.28 -24.48 7.01
CA ARG A 352 -33.79 -24.19 5.66
C ARG A 352 -32.57 -25.08 5.34
N PRO A 353 -32.34 -25.43 4.06
CA PRO A 353 -31.15 -26.15 3.65
C PRO A 353 -29.86 -25.45 4.09
N VAL A 354 -28.81 -26.24 4.37
CA VAL A 354 -27.50 -25.73 4.80
C VAL A 354 -26.96 -24.72 3.77
N GLY A 355 -27.07 -25.02 2.48
CA GLY A 355 -26.63 -24.13 1.40
C GLY A 355 -27.31 -22.77 1.42
N TYR A 356 -28.63 -22.77 1.58
CA TYR A 356 -29.39 -21.51 1.70
C TYR A 356 -28.96 -20.69 2.92
N SER A 357 -28.83 -21.32 4.08
CA SER A 357 -28.46 -20.66 5.33
C SER A 357 -27.04 -20.10 5.25
N LEU A 358 -26.11 -20.86 4.67
CA LEU A 358 -24.72 -20.46 4.48
C LEU A 358 -24.58 -19.31 3.46
N ALA A 359 -25.31 -19.36 2.34
CA ALA A 359 -25.33 -18.28 1.36
C ALA A 359 -25.76 -16.94 1.97
N ARG A 360 -26.75 -16.94 2.87
CA ARG A 360 -27.19 -15.72 3.55
C ARG A 360 -26.13 -15.21 4.53
N ALA A 361 -25.48 -16.10 5.27
CA ALA A 361 -24.37 -15.76 6.16
C ALA A 361 -23.17 -15.16 5.38
N ILE A 362 -22.80 -15.76 4.23
CA ILE A 362 -21.77 -15.24 3.34
C ILE A 362 -22.17 -13.87 2.79
N SER A 363 -23.44 -13.69 2.40
CA SER A 363 -23.93 -12.38 1.93
C SER A 363 -23.75 -11.29 2.97
N VAL A 364 -23.98 -11.59 4.26
CA VAL A 364 -23.72 -10.64 5.36
C VAL A 364 -22.25 -10.25 5.42
N LEU A 365 -21.32 -11.23 5.31
CA LEU A 365 -19.88 -10.96 5.33
C LEU A 365 -19.45 -10.09 4.14
N VAL A 366 -19.97 -10.37 2.95
CA VAL A 366 -19.58 -9.69 1.70
C VAL A 366 -20.13 -8.27 1.64
N ILE A 367 -21.44 -8.08 1.93
CA ILE A 367 -22.08 -6.75 1.91
C ILE A 367 -21.48 -5.81 2.97
N SER A 368 -21.01 -6.36 4.06
CA SER A 368 -20.41 -5.59 5.14
C SER A 368 -18.93 -5.23 4.90
N CYS A 369 -18.37 -5.53 3.73
CA CYS A 369 -17.02 -5.08 3.37
C CYS A 369 -17.07 -3.56 3.07
N PRO A 370 -16.40 -2.69 3.88
CA PRO A 370 -16.45 -1.25 3.77
C PRO A 370 -15.65 -0.73 2.57
#